data_d2fd70d0b635a505f8bac70b27d7ed99
#
_entry.id   d2fd70d0b635a505f8bac70b27d7ed99
#
_cell.length_a   1.000
_cell.length_b   1.000
_cell.length_c   1.000
_cell.angle_alpha   90.00
_cell.angle_beta   90.00
_cell.angle_gamma   90.00
#
_symmetry.space_group_name_H-M   'P 1'
#
loop_
_entity.id
_entity.type
_entity.pdbx_description
1 polymer ?
#
loop_
_entity_poly.entity_id
_entity_poly.type
_entity_poly.pdbx_seq_one_letter_code
_entity_poly.pdbx_strand_id
1 'polypeptide(L)'
;ASSTVHSNAIITSYSVIGSGVVVCSEAAVHQSIIWPDCHIGQGACLDGAIVGHRCQVGAYAQLGPGVVLGDDSVITAYTKMSET
;
A
#
# COMPACT_ATOMS: atom_id res chain seq x y z
N ALA A 1 7.90 14.79 -8.17
CA ALA A 1 6.48 14.49 -8.01
C ALA A 1 6.18 14.12 -6.57
N SER A 2 4.97 14.37 -6.15
CA SER A 2 4.56 14.13 -4.79
C SER A 2 3.50 13.04 -4.73
N SER A 3 3.35 12.48 -3.55
CA SER A 3 2.31 11.48 -3.31
C SER A 3 0.99 12.17 -3.05
N THR A 4 -0.09 11.46 -3.35
CA THR A 4 -1.43 11.91 -3.01
C THR A 4 -1.98 10.99 -1.94
N VAL A 5 -2.39 11.57 -0.81
CA VAL A 5 -2.97 10.81 0.30
C VAL A 5 -4.32 11.43 0.61
N HIS A 6 -5.38 10.64 0.51
CA HIS A 6 -6.72 11.14 0.80
C HIS A 6 -6.91 11.40 2.28
N SER A 7 -7.86 12.26 2.63
CA SER A 7 -7.99 12.77 3.99
C SER A 7 -8.29 11.69 5.03
N ASN A 8 -8.94 10.62 4.64
CA ASN A 8 -9.27 9.54 5.57
C ASN A 8 -8.24 8.42 5.57
N ALA A 9 -7.17 8.56 4.81
CA ALA A 9 -6.10 7.56 4.81
C ALA A 9 -5.22 7.76 6.04
N ILE A 10 -4.68 6.68 6.55
CA ILE A 10 -3.82 6.70 7.72
C ILE A 10 -2.45 6.18 7.33
N ILE A 11 -1.43 6.99 7.57
CA ILE A 11 -0.05 6.60 7.36
C ILE A 11 0.68 6.85 8.68
N THR A 12 1.15 5.78 9.28
CA THR A 12 1.81 5.89 10.59
C THR A 12 3.31 6.11 10.42
N SER A 13 3.98 6.36 11.53
CA SER A 13 5.44 6.47 11.58
C SER A 13 6.08 5.18 11.06
N TYR A 14 7.29 5.29 10.57
CA TYR A 14 8.06 4.17 10.01
C TYR A 14 7.49 3.66 8.68
N SER A 15 6.60 4.41 8.05
CA SER A 15 6.17 4.11 6.70
C SER A 15 6.92 4.99 5.71
N VAL A 16 7.29 4.45 4.57
CA VAL A 16 7.99 5.18 3.51
C VAL A 16 7.10 5.16 2.28
N ILE A 17 6.79 6.34 1.78
CA ILE A 17 5.92 6.49 0.60
C ILE A 17 6.75 7.14 -0.50
N GLY A 18 6.87 6.46 -1.63
CA GLY A 18 7.60 7.00 -2.77
C GLY A 18 6.84 8.08 -3.52
N SER A 19 7.49 8.66 -4.51
CA SER A 19 6.88 9.69 -5.35
C SER A 19 5.77 9.11 -6.21
N GLY A 20 4.74 9.90 -6.47
CA GLY A 20 3.67 9.47 -7.37
C GLY A 20 2.77 8.39 -6.82
N VAL A 21 2.85 8.10 -5.54
CA VAL A 21 1.99 7.11 -4.90
C VAL A 21 0.62 7.73 -4.62
N VAL A 22 -0.44 7.00 -4.92
CA VAL A 22 -1.80 7.43 -4.60
C VAL A 22 -2.34 6.50 -3.51
N VAL A 23 -2.73 7.08 -2.40
CA VAL A 23 -3.34 6.35 -1.29
C VAL A 23 -4.78 6.82 -1.16
N CYS A 24 -5.73 5.92 -1.40
CA CYS A 24 -7.13 6.27 -1.44
C CYS A 24 -7.73 6.37 -0.03
N SER A 25 -8.98 6.80 0.04
CA SER A 25 -9.67 7.00 1.31
C SER A 25 -9.68 5.73 2.15
N GLU A 26 -9.58 5.88 3.44
CA GLU A 26 -9.69 4.80 4.41
C GLU A 26 -8.59 3.74 4.31
N ALA A 27 -7.61 3.94 3.45
CA ALA A 27 -6.45 3.05 3.41
C ALA A 27 -5.58 3.30 4.63
N ALA A 28 -4.94 2.24 5.11
CA ALA A 28 -4.04 2.35 6.25
C ALA A 28 -2.68 1.76 5.87
N VAL A 29 -1.62 2.49 6.18
CA VAL A 29 -0.26 2.06 5.90
C VAL A 29 0.53 2.13 7.20
N HIS A 30 0.98 0.99 7.68
CA HIS A 30 1.72 0.89 8.93
C HIS A 30 3.05 0.20 8.69
N GLN A 31 4.16 0.87 8.99
CA GLN A 31 5.50 0.28 8.94
C GLN A 31 5.78 -0.40 7.60
N SER A 32 5.26 0.16 6.52
CA SER A 32 5.40 -0.42 5.20
C SER A 32 6.23 0.50 4.32
N ILE A 33 6.86 -0.08 3.30
CA ILE A 33 7.62 0.67 2.32
C ILE A 33 6.90 0.56 0.99
N ILE A 34 6.53 1.71 0.42
CA ILE A 34 5.84 1.76 -0.85
C ILE A 34 6.72 2.51 -1.84
N TRP A 35 7.15 1.83 -2.88
CA TRP A 35 8.02 2.40 -3.90
C TRP A 35 7.21 3.30 -4.83
N PRO A 36 7.88 4.13 -5.65
CA PRO A 36 7.17 5.10 -6.48
C PRO A 36 6.14 4.51 -7.42
N ASP A 37 5.15 5.34 -7.75
CA ASP A 37 4.13 5.05 -8.77
C ASP A 37 3.18 3.92 -8.41
N CYS A 38 3.00 3.68 -7.12
CA CYS A 38 2.04 2.68 -6.65
C CYS A 38 0.66 3.29 -6.44
N HIS A 39 -0.34 2.43 -6.45
CA HIS A 39 -1.72 2.83 -6.19
C HIS A 39 -2.29 1.93 -5.09
N ILE A 40 -2.69 2.54 -3.99
CA ILE A 40 -3.26 1.82 -2.85
C ILE A 40 -4.76 2.10 -2.84
N GLY A 41 -5.56 1.05 -3.01
CA GLY A 41 -7.00 1.19 -3.12
C GLY A 41 -7.69 1.59 -1.83
N GLN A 42 -8.95 1.97 -1.95
CA GLN A 42 -9.76 2.40 -0.82
C GLN A 42 -9.85 1.29 0.22
N GLY A 43 -9.64 1.63 1.47
CA GLY A 43 -9.77 0.68 2.57
C GLY A 43 -8.68 -0.37 2.64
N ALA A 44 -7.67 -0.31 1.78
CA ALA A 44 -6.58 -1.28 1.82
C ALA A 44 -5.76 -1.07 3.10
N CYS A 45 -5.24 -2.17 3.63
CA CYS A 45 -4.46 -2.13 4.85
C CYS A 45 -3.11 -2.79 4.60
N LEU A 46 -2.04 -2.05 4.85
CA LEU A 46 -0.67 -2.54 4.71
C LEU A 46 -0.01 -2.47 6.08
N ASP A 47 0.51 -3.59 6.54
CA ASP A 47 1.14 -3.66 7.85
C ASP A 47 2.44 -4.44 7.71
N GLY A 48 3.57 -3.74 7.70
CA GLY A 48 4.87 -4.38 7.57
C GLY A 48 5.14 -4.95 6.19
N ALA A 49 4.46 -4.45 5.16
CA ALA A 49 4.61 -4.94 3.80
C ALA A 49 5.57 -4.06 3.00
N ILE A 50 6.19 -4.64 2.00
CA ILE A 50 7.03 -3.91 1.05
C ILE A 50 6.38 -4.02 -0.32
N VAL A 51 6.12 -2.87 -0.92
CA VAL A 51 5.43 -2.79 -2.20
C VAL A 51 6.39 -2.19 -3.23
N GLY A 52 6.69 -2.93 -4.28
CA GLY A 52 7.61 -2.48 -5.32
C GLY A 52 7.03 -1.40 -6.21
N HIS A 53 7.79 -1.02 -7.24
CA HIS A 53 7.37 0.06 -8.14
C HIS A 53 6.12 -0.32 -8.91
N ARG A 54 5.28 0.67 -9.17
CA ARG A 54 4.12 0.54 -10.07
C ARG A 54 3.17 -0.59 -9.68
N CYS A 55 3.11 -0.92 -8.40
CA CYS A 55 2.17 -1.93 -7.93
C CYS A 55 0.80 -1.33 -7.76
N GLN A 56 -0.22 -2.17 -7.85
CA GLN A 56 -1.59 -1.76 -7.62
C GLN A 56 -2.20 -2.65 -6.55
N VAL A 57 -2.69 -2.03 -5.50
CA VAL A 57 -3.34 -2.75 -4.40
C VAL A 57 -4.83 -2.43 -4.48
N GLY A 58 -5.66 -3.44 -4.65
CA GLY A 58 -7.09 -3.26 -4.79
C GLY A 58 -7.77 -2.81 -3.51
N ALA A 59 -9.03 -2.40 -3.65
CA ALA A 59 -9.79 -1.91 -2.51
C ALA A 59 -9.95 -3.00 -1.45
N TYR A 60 -9.82 -2.61 -0.20
CA TYR A 60 -10.02 -3.50 0.95
C TYR A 60 -9.06 -4.69 0.98
N ALA A 61 -7.98 -4.64 0.21
CA ALA A 61 -6.95 -5.67 0.31
C ALA A 61 -6.19 -5.52 1.62
N GLN A 62 -5.73 -6.62 2.17
CA GLN A 62 -4.97 -6.62 3.43
C GLN A 62 -3.64 -7.32 3.19
N LEU A 63 -2.56 -6.62 3.46
CA LEU A 63 -1.21 -7.15 3.33
C LEU A 63 -0.57 -7.13 4.70
N GLY A 64 -0.24 -8.31 5.20
CA GLY A 64 0.32 -8.45 6.52
C GLY A 64 1.84 -8.41 6.55
N PRO A 65 2.42 -8.62 7.73
CA PRO A 65 3.87 -8.58 7.87
C PRO A 65 4.55 -9.63 7.00
N GLY A 66 5.68 -9.27 6.43
CA GLY A 66 6.47 -10.17 5.63
C GLY A 66 6.05 -10.26 4.16
N VAL A 67 5.00 -9.58 3.76
CA VAL A 67 4.57 -9.59 2.37
C VAL A 67 5.49 -8.65 1.57
N VAL A 68 6.04 -9.16 0.48
CA VAL A 68 6.88 -8.38 -0.42
C VAL A 68 6.33 -8.52 -1.82
N LEU A 69 5.97 -7.39 -2.43
CA LEU A 69 5.45 -7.37 -3.78
C LEU A 69 6.54 -6.88 -4.72
N GLY A 70 6.79 -7.65 -5.76
CA GLY A 70 7.73 -7.22 -6.80
C GLY A 70 7.13 -6.10 -7.65
N ASP A 71 7.97 -5.50 -8.50
CA ASP A 71 7.50 -4.43 -9.37
C ASP A 71 6.36 -4.90 -10.25
N ASP A 72 5.44 -3.98 -10.52
CA ASP A 72 4.29 -4.23 -11.41
C ASP A 72 3.33 -5.31 -10.90
N SER A 73 3.35 -5.58 -9.60
CA SER A 73 2.40 -6.54 -9.01
C SER A 73 1.00 -5.92 -8.95
N VAL A 74 -0.01 -6.76 -9.10
CA VAL A 74 -1.40 -6.33 -8.98
C VAL A 74 -2.09 -7.21 -7.96
N ILE A 75 -2.66 -6.56 -6.94
CA ILE A 75 -3.42 -7.24 -5.90
C ILE A 75 -4.89 -6.89 -6.11
N THR A 76 -5.72 -7.88 -6.31
CA THR A 76 -7.15 -7.63 -6.53
C THR A 76 -7.83 -7.21 -5.24
N ALA A 77 -9.04 -6.66 -5.39
CA ALA A 77 -9.81 -6.21 -4.24
C ALA A 77 -10.10 -7.39 -3.28
N TYR A 78 -10.15 -7.08 -2.01
CA TYR A 78 -10.45 -8.02 -0.93
C TYR A 78 -9.43 -9.15 -0.76
N THR A 79 -8.28 -9.05 -1.40
CA THR A 79 -7.22 -10.04 -1.21
C THR A 79 -6.61 -9.88 0.17
N LYS A 80 -6.38 -10.99 0.84
CA LYS A 80 -5.74 -10.98 2.14
C LYS A 80 -4.46 -11.81 2.06
N MET A 81 -3.35 -11.19 2.38
CA MET A 81 -2.04 -11.83 2.29
C MET A 81 -1.26 -11.64 3.58
N SER A 82 -0.59 -12.69 4.00
CA SER A 82 0.34 -12.59 5.12
C SER A 82 1.37 -13.71 4.96
N GLU A 83 2.50 -13.54 5.63
CA GLU A 83 3.57 -14.54 5.53
C GLU A 83 3.22 -15.82 6.29
N THR A 84 2.42 -15.73 7.31
CA THR A 84 2.06 -16.91 8.11
C THR A 84 0.70 -17.46 7.73
#